data_3d5eb1d9d95e8c6df6c43c4e1ffe5273
#
_entry.id   3d5eb1d9d95e8c6df6c43c4e1ffe5273
#
_cell.length_a   1.000
_cell.length_b   1.000
_cell.length_c   1.000
_cell.angle_alpha   90.00
_cell.angle_beta   90.00
_cell.angle_gamma   90.00
#
_symmetry.space_group_name_H-M   'P 1'
#
loop_
_entity.id
_entity.type
_entity.pdbx_description
1 polymer ?
#
loop_
_entity_poly.entity_id
_entity_poly.type
_entity_poly.pdbx_seq_one_letter_code
_entity_poly.pdbx_strand_id
1 'polypeptide(L)'
;NSMEGWVMLGRVQRARGHFEESAEALGKALALSRDDNLSIERAEVLAQQNGGSFAGEPWAIIQRVLTADPHHLNALFLAGSASYAEMNFRSALRFWERAREVVPADSPDAPELDRAIAEAREKMGLPAIPPRAAGATADTQASKATLAATSISGRVTLVKELKGLV
;
A
#
# COMPACT_ATOMS: atom_id res chain seq x y z
N ASN A 1 -24.86 11.91 -22.17
CA ASN A 1 -24.55 11.63 -20.76
C ASN A 1 -23.93 10.23 -20.63
N SER A 2 -22.69 10.05 -21.08
CA SER A 2 -21.93 8.81 -20.91
C SER A 2 -21.11 8.85 -19.63
N MET A 3 -20.75 7.67 -19.10
CA MET A 3 -19.83 7.53 -17.97
C MET A 3 -18.51 8.26 -18.26
N GLU A 4 -17.93 8.05 -19.44
CA GLU A 4 -16.66 8.67 -19.85
C GLU A 4 -16.75 10.21 -19.86
N GLY A 5 -17.90 10.76 -20.29
CA GLY A 5 -18.12 12.21 -20.27
C GLY A 5 -18.10 12.77 -18.84
N TRP A 6 -18.73 12.08 -17.90
CA TRP A 6 -18.70 12.47 -16.48
C TRP A 6 -17.31 12.32 -15.86
N VAL A 7 -16.59 11.25 -16.19
CA VAL A 7 -15.20 11.06 -15.74
C VAL A 7 -14.30 12.20 -16.24
N MET A 8 -14.40 12.51 -17.54
CA MET A 8 -13.61 13.60 -18.13
C MET A 8 -13.93 14.95 -17.49
N LEU A 9 -15.23 15.26 -17.29
CA LEU A 9 -15.64 16.48 -16.61
C LEU A 9 -15.06 16.53 -15.19
N GLY A 10 -15.17 15.44 -14.44
CA GLY A 10 -14.61 15.37 -13.08
C GLY A 10 -13.10 15.67 -13.04
N ARG A 11 -12.33 15.07 -13.95
CA ARG A 11 -10.89 15.30 -14.06
C ARG A 11 -10.53 16.74 -14.46
N VAL A 12 -11.29 17.33 -15.40
CA VAL A 12 -11.12 18.74 -15.78
C VAL A 12 -11.40 19.67 -14.60
N GLN A 13 -12.46 19.42 -13.84
CA GLN A 13 -12.79 20.22 -12.67
C GLN A 13 -11.74 20.07 -11.57
N ARG A 14 -11.24 18.86 -11.33
CA ARG A 14 -10.11 18.62 -10.41
C ARG A 14 -8.88 19.43 -10.79
N ALA A 15 -8.50 19.44 -12.09
CA ALA A 15 -7.35 20.19 -12.59
C ALA A 15 -7.50 21.71 -12.42
N ARG A 16 -8.74 22.21 -12.36
CA ARG A 16 -9.06 23.61 -12.08
C ARG A 16 -9.16 23.95 -10.59
N GLY A 17 -9.05 22.96 -9.71
CA GLY A 17 -9.25 23.11 -8.27
C GLY A 17 -10.72 23.16 -7.84
N HIS A 18 -11.64 22.86 -8.73
CA HIS A 18 -13.08 22.78 -8.44
C HIS A 18 -13.42 21.39 -7.90
N PHE A 19 -13.03 21.13 -6.65
CA PHE A 19 -13.10 19.77 -6.09
C PHE A 19 -14.54 19.30 -5.85
N GLU A 20 -15.46 20.20 -5.49
CA GLU A 20 -16.87 19.87 -5.28
C GLU A 20 -17.51 19.39 -6.60
N GLU A 21 -17.37 20.16 -7.66
CA GLU A 21 -17.91 19.82 -8.99
C GLU A 21 -17.24 18.57 -9.56
N SER A 22 -15.95 18.37 -9.25
CA SER A 22 -15.23 17.15 -9.62
C SER A 22 -15.83 15.94 -8.91
N ALA A 23 -16.00 15.99 -7.60
CA ALA A 23 -16.56 14.89 -6.81
C ALA A 23 -17.99 14.54 -7.23
N GLU A 24 -18.82 15.57 -7.58
CA GLU A 24 -20.16 15.38 -8.11
C GLU A 24 -20.16 14.69 -9.47
N ALA A 25 -19.30 15.14 -10.40
CA ALA A 25 -19.17 14.54 -11.73
C ALA A 25 -18.72 13.07 -11.65
N LEU A 26 -17.71 12.76 -10.83
CA LEU A 26 -17.27 11.39 -10.60
C LEU A 26 -18.36 10.54 -9.94
N GLY A 27 -19.16 11.11 -9.04
CA GLY A 27 -20.32 10.45 -8.44
C GLY A 27 -21.37 10.07 -9.49
N LYS A 28 -21.66 10.96 -10.47
CA LYS A 28 -22.55 10.67 -11.59
C LYS A 28 -22.00 9.57 -12.51
N ALA A 29 -20.71 9.53 -12.74
CA ALA A 29 -20.06 8.44 -13.46
C ALA A 29 -20.23 7.10 -12.75
N LEU A 30 -20.00 7.06 -11.43
CA LEU A 30 -20.14 5.88 -10.59
C LEU A 30 -21.58 5.37 -10.45
N ALA A 31 -22.56 6.25 -10.62
CA ALA A 31 -23.98 5.85 -10.70
C ALA A 31 -24.32 5.07 -11.97
N LEU A 32 -23.52 5.25 -13.04
CA LEU A 32 -23.70 4.56 -14.32
C LEU A 32 -22.92 3.23 -14.37
N SER A 33 -21.80 3.13 -13.68
CA SER A 33 -20.98 1.90 -13.65
C SER A 33 -20.16 1.86 -12.37
N ARG A 34 -20.11 0.69 -11.73
CA ARG A 34 -19.22 0.46 -10.57
C ARG A 34 -17.80 0.30 -11.06
N ASP A 35 -16.92 1.15 -10.55
CA ASP A 35 -15.49 1.11 -10.80
C ASP A 35 -14.76 1.50 -9.51
N ASP A 36 -13.99 0.57 -8.96
CA ASP A 36 -13.28 0.78 -7.70
C ASP A 36 -12.12 1.78 -7.85
N ASN A 37 -11.42 1.80 -9.00
CA ASN A 37 -10.40 2.82 -9.27
C ASN A 37 -11.03 4.22 -9.34
N LEU A 38 -12.17 4.36 -9.99
CA LEU A 38 -12.90 5.63 -10.05
C LEU A 38 -13.44 6.03 -8.67
N SER A 39 -13.86 5.06 -7.86
CA SER A 39 -14.25 5.31 -6.46
C SER A 39 -13.09 5.86 -5.65
N ILE A 40 -11.89 5.31 -5.81
CA ILE A 40 -10.66 5.80 -5.16
C ILE A 40 -10.30 7.20 -5.68
N GLU A 41 -10.37 7.45 -6.99
CA GLU A 41 -10.18 8.80 -7.56
C GLU A 41 -11.15 9.82 -6.95
N ARG A 42 -12.42 9.46 -6.74
CA ARG A 42 -13.38 10.30 -6.05
C ARG A 42 -13.03 10.54 -4.58
N ALA A 43 -12.53 9.52 -3.88
CA ALA A 43 -12.09 9.68 -2.49
C ALA A 43 -10.91 10.67 -2.37
N GLU A 44 -9.96 10.64 -3.31
CA GLU A 44 -8.89 11.64 -3.36
C GLU A 44 -9.42 13.07 -3.56
N VAL A 45 -10.37 13.25 -4.49
CA VAL A 45 -10.97 14.56 -4.75
C VAL A 45 -11.69 15.09 -3.51
N LEU A 46 -12.47 14.23 -2.84
CA LEU A 46 -13.14 14.59 -1.58
C LEU A 46 -12.15 14.94 -0.47
N ALA A 47 -11.03 14.24 -0.38
CA ALA A 47 -9.98 14.60 0.57
C ALA A 47 -9.34 15.96 0.22
N GLN A 48 -9.11 16.26 -1.06
CA GLN A 48 -8.63 17.57 -1.50
C GLN A 48 -9.62 18.69 -1.14
N GLN A 49 -10.92 18.45 -1.29
CA GLN A 49 -11.98 19.37 -0.85
C GLN A 49 -11.93 19.60 0.66
N ASN A 50 -11.60 18.57 1.45
CA ASN A 50 -11.47 18.61 2.90
C ASN A 50 -10.07 19.09 3.38
N GLY A 51 -9.34 19.82 2.58
CA GLY A 51 -8.00 20.30 2.94
C GLY A 51 -6.94 19.20 3.10
N GLY A 52 -7.10 18.08 2.42
CA GLY A 52 -6.20 16.92 2.48
C GLY A 52 -6.62 15.85 3.49
N SER A 53 -7.70 16.06 4.24
CA SER A 53 -8.20 15.08 5.21
C SER A 53 -9.03 13.99 4.54
N PHE A 54 -8.71 12.74 4.84
CA PHE A 54 -9.50 11.57 4.43
C PHE A 54 -10.62 11.22 5.42
N ALA A 55 -10.83 12.00 6.48
CA ALA A 55 -11.89 11.73 7.45
C ALA A 55 -13.28 11.79 6.80
N GLY A 56 -14.19 10.92 7.25
CA GLY A 56 -15.57 10.87 6.79
C GLY A 56 -15.76 10.08 5.48
N GLU A 57 -16.41 10.69 4.49
CA GLU A 57 -16.79 10.01 3.23
C GLU A 57 -15.58 9.44 2.45
N PRO A 58 -14.45 10.15 2.28
CA PRO A 58 -13.28 9.60 1.61
C PRO A 58 -12.81 8.29 2.25
N TRP A 59 -12.75 8.24 3.56
CA TRP A 59 -12.35 7.04 4.30
C TRP A 59 -13.34 5.88 4.13
N ALA A 60 -14.65 6.17 4.19
CA ALA A 60 -15.67 5.16 3.95
C ALA A 60 -15.59 4.54 2.56
N ILE A 61 -15.25 5.33 1.54
CA ILE A 61 -15.03 4.83 0.17
C ILE A 61 -13.82 3.88 0.15
N ILE A 62 -12.68 4.29 0.72
CA ILE A 62 -11.46 3.46 0.78
C ILE A 62 -11.75 2.13 1.48
N GLN A 63 -12.43 2.16 2.65
CA GLN A 63 -12.78 0.94 3.39
C GLN A 63 -13.68 0.01 2.58
N ARG A 64 -14.67 0.55 1.87
CA ARG A 64 -15.55 -0.24 1.01
C ARG A 64 -14.78 -0.94 -0.10
N VAL A 65 -13.87 -0.24 -0.77
CA VAL A 65 -13.03 -0.81 -1.83
C VAL A 65 -12.13 -1.91 -1.26
N LEU A 66 -11.49 -1.68 -0.11
CA LEU A 66 -10.63 -2.69 0.54
C LEU A 66 -11.39 -3.89 1.12
N THR A 67 -12.69 -3.73 1.38
CA THR A 67 -13.56 -4.84 1.76
C THR A 67 -13.90 -5.73 0.57
N ALA A 68 -14.10 -5.13 -0.61
CA ALA A 68 -14.38 -5.84 -1.85
C ALA A 68 -13.10 -6.45 -2.45
N ASP A 69 -12.01 -5.70 -2.47
CA ASP A 69 -10.68 -6.13 -2.91
C ASP A 69 -9.61 -5.73 -1.88
N PRO A 70 -9.23 -6.66 -0.99
CA PRO A 70 -8.22 -6.42 0.04
C PRO A 70 -6.82 -6.09 -0.49
N HIS A 71 -6.56 -6.33 -1.77
CA HIS A 71 -5.29 -6.09 -2.44
C HIS A 71 -5.34 -4.94 -3.46
N HIS A 72 -6.41 -4.15 -3.44
CA HIS A 72 -6.55 -2.99 -4.33
C HIS A 72 -5.44 -1.97 -4.05
N LEU A 73 -4.47 -1.89 -4.94
CA LEU A 73 -3.20 -1.20 -4.70
C LEU A 73 -3.39 0.29 -4.36
N ASN A 74 -4.16 1.02 -5.19
CA ASN A 74 -4.38 2.45 -4.96
C ASN A 74 -5.11 2.71 -3.62
N ALA A 75 -6.06 1.84 -3.24
CA ALA A 75 -6.75 1.95 -1.97
C ALA A 75 -5.81 1.69 -0.77
N LEU A 76 -4.89 0.73 -0.89
CA LEU A 76 -3.87 0.46 0.12
C LEU A 76 -2.90 1.64 0.29
N PHE A 77 -2.45 2.25 -0.82
CA PHE A 77 -1.61 3.44 -0.78
C PHE A 77 -2.31 4.59 -0.07
N LEU A 78 -3.55 4.90 -0.44
CA LEU A 78 -4.30 5.99 0.19
C LEU A 78 -4.60 5.72 1.66
N ALA A 79 -4.98 4.48 2.01
CA ALA A 79 -5.24 4.10 3.41
C ALA A 79 -3.98 4.24 4.26
N GLY A 80 -2.82 3.85 3.72
CA GLY A 80 -1.53 4.04 4.38
C GLY A 80 -1.20 5.51 4.58
N SER A 81 -1.32 6.32 3.54
CA SER A 81 -1.04 7.76 3.59
C SER A 81 -1.99 8.52 4.53
N ALA A 82 -3.28 8.20 4.50
CA ALA A 82 -4.27 8.76 5.43
C ALA A 82 -3.94 8.43 6.88
N SER A 83 -3.62 7.16 7.16
CA SER A 83 -3.24 6.72 8.50
C SER A 83 -1.94 7.37 8.98
N TYR A 84 -0.97 7.55 8.09
CA TYR A 84 0.29 8.22 8.42
C TYR A 84 0.08 9.71 8.76
N ALA A 85 -0.77 10.41 7.99
CA ALA A 85 -1.11 11.81 8.26
C ALA A 85 -1.78 12.00 9.63
N GLU A 86 -2.53 11.01 10.11
CA GLU A 86 -3.13 10.96 11.44
C GLU A 86 -2.16 10.45 12.53
N MET A 87 -0.89 10.30 12.20
CA MET A 87 0.15 9.72 13.08
C MET A 87 -0.16 8.29 13.56
N ASN A 88 -1.06 7.60 12.89
CA ASN A 88 -1.35 6.19 13.13
C ASN A 88 -0.38 5.31 12.33
N PHE A 89 0.89 5.36 12.70
CA PHE A 89 1.98 4.67 11.98
C PHE A 89 1.80 3.16 11.92
N ARG A 90 1.17 2.56 12.92
CA ARG A 90 0.86 1.11 12.93
C ARG A 90 -0.12 0.74 11.81
N SER A 91 -1.18 1.51 11.64
CA SER A 91 -2.14 1.27 10.57
C SER A 91 -1.53 1.57 9.20
N ALA A 92 -0.78 2.66 9.07
CA ALA A 92 -0.05 3.00 7.84
C ALA A 92 0.87 1.85 7.41
N LEU A 93 1.67 1.32 8.34
CA LEU A 93 2.56 0.20 8.10
C LEU A 93 1.82 -1.04 7.61
N ARG A 94 0.70 -1.41 8.23
CA ARG A 94 -0.12 -2.56 7.81
C ARG A 94 -0.66 -2.43 6.39
N PHE A 95 -1.12 -1.24 5.98
CA PHE A 95 -1.62 -1.02 4.62
C PHE A 95 -0.47 -1.06 3.61
N TRP A 96 0.64 -0.43 3.89
CA TRP A 96 1.78 -0.40 2.99
C TRP A 96 2.52 -1.75 2.90
N GLU A 97 2.59 -2.53 3.97
CA GLU A 97 3.13 -3.90 3.92
C GLU A 97 2.25 -4.80 3.05
N ARG A 98 0.92 -4.68 3.12
CA ARG A 98 0.02 -5.38 2.19
C ARG A 98 0.19 -4.91 0.74
N ALA A 99 0.35 -3.60 0.52
CA ALA A 99 0.68 -3.08 -0.81
C ALA A 99 2.01 -3.67 -1.32
N ARG A 100 3.00 -3.79 -0.44
CA ARG A 100 4.29 -4.39 -0.77
C ARG A 100 4.21 -5.85 -1.24
N GLU A 101 3.24 -6.61 -0.76
CA GLU A 101 3.00 -7.99 -1.21
C GLU A 101 2.50 -8.05 -2.67
N VAL A 102 1.80 -7.01 -3.12
CA VAL A 102 1.20 -6.92 -4.46
C VAL A 102 2.14 -6.24 -5.47
N VAL A 103 2.85 -5.21 -5.04
CA VAL A 103 3.76 -4.43 -5.91
C VAL A 103 4.97 -5.27 -6.29
N PRO A 104 5.23 -5.52 -7.59
CA PRO A 104 6.46 -6.17 -8.04
C PRO A 104 7.72 -5.40 -7.61
N ALA A 105 8.78 -6.13 -7.27
CA ALA A 105 10.02 -5.51 -6.80
C ALA A 105 10.71 -4.59 -7.83
N ASP A 106 10.47 -4.83 -9.11
CA ASP A 106 10.96 -4.06 -10.25
C ASP A 106 10.01 -2.94 -10.70
N SER A 107 8.85 -2.80 -10.02
CA SER A 107 7.91 -1.71 -10.28
C SER A 107 8.53 -0.35 -9.91
N PRO A 108 8.24 0.72 -10.67
CA PRO A 108 8.66 2.08 -10.31
C PRO A 108 8.11 2.56 -8.96
N ASP A 109 6.99 2.00 -8.50
CA ASP A 109 6.37 2.33 -7.21
C ASP A 109 7.05 1.64 -6.02
N ALA A 110 7.80 0.57 -6.26
CA ALA A 110 8.41 -0.23 -5.19
C ALA A 110 9.40 0.55 -4.30
N PRO A 111 10.31 1.40 -4.82
CA PRO A 111 11.23 2.17 -4.00
C PRO A 111 10.53 3.21 -3.10
N GLU A 112 9.48 3.83 -3.60
CA GLU A 112 8.72 4.81 -2.82
C GLU A 112 7.94 4.15 -1.69
N LEU A 113 7.30 3.02 -1.99
CA LEU A 113 6.60 2.21 -0.99
C LEU A 113 7.55 1.70 0.10
N ASP A 114 8.72 1.17 -0.28
CA ASP A 114 9.71 0.68 0.68
C ASP A 114 10.26 1.82 1.55
N ARG A 115 10.40 3.04 1.02
CA ARG A 115 10.75 4.23 1.79
C ARG A 115 9.67 4.61 2.79
N ALA A 116 8.41 4.63 2.38
CA ALA A 116 7.28 4.93 3.25
C ALA A 116 7.17 3.92 4.41
N ILE A 117 7.38 2.64 4.12
CA ILE A 117 7.43 1.58 5.14
C ILE A 117 8.59 1.81 6.10
N ALA A 118 9.80 2.11 5.60
CA ALA A 118 10.97 2.36 6.42
C ALA A 118 10.76 3.55 7.36
N GLU A 119 10.18 4.64 6.86
CA GLU A 119 9.86 5.82 7.66
C GLU A 119 8.83 5.53 8.75
N ALA A 120 7.74 4.82 8.43
CA ALA A 120 6.75 4.43 9.43
C ALA A 120 7.34 3.52 10.53
N ARG A 121 8.26 2.61 10.16
CA ARG A 121 8.98 1.75 11.11
C ARG A 121 9.89 2.56 12.01
N GLU A 122 10.63 3.53 11.46
CA GLU A 122 11.48 4.45 12.22
C GLU A 122 10.65 5.24 13.26
N LYS A 123 9.50 5.80 12.86
CA LYS A 123 8.57 6.48 13.77
C LYS A 123 8.08 5.61 14.92
N MET A 124 8.05 4.29 14.72
CA MET A 124 7.65 3.31 15.72
C MET A 124 8.84 2.71 16.50
N GLY A 125 10.07 3.11 16.19
CA GLY A 125 11.28 2.52 16.80
C GLY A 125 11.53 1.06 16.39
N LEU A 126 11.01 0.63 15.24
CA LEU A 126 11.18 -0.72 14.73
C LEU A 126 12.44 -0.82 13.85
N PRO A 127 13.11 -1.98 13.80
CA PRO A 127 14.28 -2.17 12.96
C PRO A 127 13.93 -2.02 11.47
N ALA A 128 14.89 -1.56 10.67
CA ALA A 128 14.74 -1.49 9.22
C ALA A 128 14.49 -2.88 8.62
N ILE A 129 13.67 -2.92 7.56
CA ILE A 129 13.52 -4.15 6.78
C ILE A 129 14.57 -4.20 5.66
N PRO A 130 15.09 -5.38 5.32
CA PRO A 130 16.01 -5.51 4.20
C PRO A 130 15.30 -5.13 2.88
N PRO A 131 16.04 -4.51 1.93
CA PRO A 131 15.49 -4.22 0.61
C PRO A 131 15.06 -5.52 -0.07
N ARG A 132 13.99 -5.43 -0.89
CA ARG A 132 13.55 -6.54 -1.72
C ARG A 132 14.66 -6.93 -2.71
N ALA A 133 14.97 -8.23 -2.79
CA ALA A 133 15.79 -8.71 -3.89
C ALA A 133 15.00 -8.60 -5.20
N ALA A 134 15.55 -7.90 -6.19
CA ALA A 134 15.00 -7.87 -7.54
C ALA A 134 14.95 -9.31 -8.09
N GLY A 135 13.75 -9.84 -8.34
CA GLY A 135 13.55 -11.18 -8.91
C GLY A 135 13.00 -12.27 -7.98
N ALA A 136 12.65 -11.97 -6.72
CA ALA A 136 12.12 -12.98 -5.78
C ALA A 136 10.61 -13.23 -5.93
N THR A 137 10.10 -13.46 -7.14
CA THR A 137 8.71 -13.88 -7.37
C THR A 137 8.55 -15.40 -7.59
N ALA A 138 9.57 -16.22 -7.36
CA ALA A 138 9.50 -17.65 -7.67
C ALA A 138 10.02 -18.63 -6.61
N ASP A 139 10.48 -18.24 -5.42
CA ASP A 139 11.07 -19.22 -4.51
C ASP A 139 10.77 -19.03 -3.02
N THR A 140 9.51 -19.00 -2.65
CA THR A 140 9.13 -19.10 -1.23
C THR A 140 9.39 -20.51 -0.67
N GLN A 141 9.61 -21.51 -1.51
CA GLN A 141 9.97 -22.86 -1.07
C GLN A 141 11.47 -23.10 -0.96
N ALA A 142 12.28 -22.47 -1.79
CA ALA A 142 13.74 -22.61 -1.73
C ALA A 142 14.36 -21.91 -0.51
N SER A 143 13.85 -20.76 -0.11
CA SER A 143 14.34 -20.01 1.07
C SER A 143 14.14 -20.77 2.38
N LYS A 144 13.06 -21.55 2.52
CA LYS A 144 12.86 -22.40 3.70
C LYS A 144 13.84 -23.56 3.77
N ALA A 145 14.19 -24.14 2.63
CA ALA A 145 15.16 -25.24 2.57
C ALA A 145 16.59 -24.75 2.86
N THR A 146 16.97 -23.58 2.35
CA THR A 146 18.28 -22.99 2.56
C THR A 146 18.50 -22.53 4.00
N LEU A 147 17.50 -21.93 4.63
CA LEU A 147 17.55 -21.57 6.05
C LEU A 147 17.65 -22.79 6.98
N ALA A 148 16.96 -23.89 6.66
CA ALA A 148 17.07 -25.14 7.39
C ALA A 148 18.45 -25.78 7.23
N ALA A 149 19.03 -25.76 6.03
CA ALA A 149 20.37 -26.29 5.77
C ALA A 149 21.47 -25.49 6.47
N THR A 150 21.37 -24.16 6.50
CA THR A 150 22.33 -23.29 7.20
C THR A 150 22.25 -23.46 8.71
N SER A 151 21.04 -23.63 9.25
CA SER A 151 20.82 -23.91 10.68
C SER A 151 21.43 -25.25 11.12
N ILE A 152 21.34 -26.29 10.29
CA ILE A 152 21.91 -27.61 10.57
C ILE A 152 23.45 -27.56 10.48
N SER A 153 24.00 -26.85 9.54
CA SER A 153 25.45 -26.69 9.38
C SER A 153 26.08 -25.95 10.57
N GLY A 154 25.42 -24.88 11.07
CA GLY A 154 25.88 -24.14 12.25
C GLY A 154 25.89 -24.98 13.52
N ARG A 155 24.93 -25.86 13.72
CA ARG A 155 24.87 -26.77 14.87
C ARG A 155 25.99 -27.81 14.87
N VAL A 156 26.30 -28.35 13.72
CA VAL A 156 27.40 -29.34 13.59
C VAL A 156 28.75 -28.71 13.90
N THR A 157 28.97 -27.47 13.49
CA THR A 157 30.21 -26.74 13.76
C THR A 157 30.40 -26.46 15.26
N LEU A 158 29.32 -26.09 15.96
CA LEU A 158 29.36 -25.81 17.43
C LEU A 158 29.70 -27.06 18.24
N VAL A 159 29.14 -28.21 17.87
CA VAL A 159 29.43 -29.48 18.56
C VAL A 159 30.89 -29.93 18.32
N LYS A 160 31.46 -29.60 17.17
CA LYS A 160 32.84 -29.95 16.85
C LYS A 160 33.86 -29.10 17.61
N GLU A 161 33.54 -27.82 17.84
CA GLU A 161 34.41 -26.92 18.64
C GLU A 161 34.39 -27.29 20.14
N LEU A 162 33.24 -27.72 20.68
CA LEU A 162 33.15 -28.15 22.09
C LEU A 162 33.86 -29.47 22.38
N LYS A 163 34.13 -30.30 21.40
CA LYS A 163 34.94 -31.54 21.59
C LYS A 163 36.45 -31.32 21.59
N GLY A 164 36.93 -30.17 21.23
CA GLY A 164 38.33 -29.80 21.24
C GLY A 164 38.82 -29.08 22.51
N LEU A 165 37.92 -28.91 23.50
CA LEU A 165 38.21 -28.17 24.74
C LEU A 165 38.19 -29.07 26.02
N VAL A 166 38.48 -30.36 25.83
CA VAL A 166 38.71 -31.27 26.99
C VAL A 166 40.06 -31.90 26.84
#